data_41ba50b3a4879017a93003c3d2868902
#
_entry.id   41ba50b3a4879017a93003c3d2868902
#
_cell.length_a   1.000
_cell.length_b   1.000
_cell.length_c   1.000
_cell.angle_alpha   90.00
_cell.angle_beta   90.00
_cell.angle_gamma   90.00
#
_symmetry.space_group_name_H-M   'P 1'
#
loop_
_entity.id
_entity.type
_entity.pdbx_description
1 polymer ?
#
loop_
_entity_poly.entity_id
_entity_poly.type
_entity_poly.pdbx_seq_one_letter_code
_entity_poly.pdbx_strand_id
1 'polypeptide(L)'
;MARYRASVCRLCRREGLKLFLKGERCYTDKCAIERRNYPPGEHGQGRVKFSEYSLQLREKQKLKRMYRLLEAQFRRLFERADRMRGITGETLMILLERRLDNMVYRLGFANSRAEARQLVRHGHFLVNDRKIDIPSALVKPGDVVTVRERSRKVVRIQEALELSQRRGVPEWLEVDRQNFTGRIRALPARNDLTMPINEKLVVELYSK
;
A
#
# COMPACT_ATOMS: atom_id res chain seq x y z
N MET A 1 0.54 -16.66 6.14
CA MET A 1 1.43 -15.50 5.93
C MET A 1 1.25 -14.50 7.07
N ALA A 2 2.32 -14.17 7.79
CA ALA A 2 2.27 -13.26 8.93
C ALA A 2 1.86 -11.82 8.51
N ARG A 3 1.04 -11.17 9.35
CA ARG A 3 0.55 -9.79 9.15
C ARG A 3 0.32 -9.10 10.49
N TYR A 4 0.30 -7.78 10.48
CA TYR A 4 -0.12 -7.01 11.66
C TYR A 4 -1.62 -7.20 11.92
N ARG A 5 -2.00 -7.68 13.11
CA ARG A 5 -3.39 -8.00 13.49
C ARG A 5 -4.00 -7.01 14.49
N ALA A 6 -3.17 -6.22 15.16
CA ALA A 6 -3.64 -5.25 16.15
C ALA A 6 -4.32 -4.02 15.50
N SER A 7 -4.79 -3.09 16.32
CA SER A 7 -5.50 -1.89 15.87
C SER A 7 -4.63 -1.01 14.96
N VAL A 8 -4.98 -0.93 13.69
CA VAL A 8 -4.22 -0.17 12.68
C VAL A 8 -4.31 1.35 12.88
N CYS A 9 -5.36 1.86 13.53
CA CYS A 9 -5.47 3.30 13.82
C CYS A 9 -4.38 3.80 14.77
N ARG A 10 -3.83 2.93 15.62
CA ARG A 10 -2.65 3.26 16.45
C ARG A 10 -1.43 3.56 15.60
N LEU A 11 -1.31 2.94 14.42
CA LEU A 11 -0.22 3.19 13.49
C LEU A 11 -0.30 4.59 12.90
N CYS A 12 -1.48 5.01 12.43
CA CYS A 12 -1.69 6.37 11.93
C CYS A 12 -1.37 7.42 13.01
N ARG A 13 -1.89 7.24 14.21
CA ARG A 13 -1.63 8.13 15.34
C ARG A 13 -0.15 8.21 15.71
N ARG A 14 0.57 7.08 15.62
CA ARG A 14 2.03 7.06 15.90
C ARG A 14 2.84 7.83 14.86
N GLU A 15 2.39 7.82 13.60
CA GLU A 15 3.06 8.59 12.52
C GLU A 15 2.54 10.03 12.39
N GLY A 16 1.50 10.41 13.15
CA GLY A 16 0.88 11.74 13.06
C GLY A 16 0.22 12.01 11.71
N LEU A 17 -0.07 10.98 10.93
CA LEU A 17 -0.54 11.11 9.54
C LEU A 17 -1.59 10.05 9.19
N LYS A 18 -2.54 10.38 8.31
CA LYS A 18 -3.47 9.42 7.74
C LYS A 18 -2.74 8.48 6.78
N LEU A 19 -2.65 7.20 7.14
CA LEU A 19 -2.06 6.16 6.28
C LEU A 19 -3.12 5.42 5.44
N PHE A 20 -4.38 5.81 5.53
CA PHE A 20 -5.52 5.24 4.79
C PHE A 20 -5.62 3.70 4.88
N LEU A 21 -5.45 3.16 6.10
CA LEU A 21 -5.39 1.71 6.33
C LEU A 21 -6.75 1.02 6.46
N LYS A 22 -7.84 1.78 6.64
CA LYS A 22 -9.22 1.29 6.83
C LYS A 22 -10.18 1.68 5.70
N GLY A 23 -9.67 2.09 4.55
CA GLY A 23 -10.52 2.48 3.42
C GLY A 23 -11.38 3.71 3.75
N GLU A 24 -12.68 3.65 3.47
CA GLU A 24 -13.63 4.76 3.59
C GLU A 24 -13.63 5.46 4.94
N ARG A 25 -13.56 4.69 6.02
CA ARG A 25 -13.52 5.27 7.37
C ARG A 25 -12.40 6.31 7.56
N CYS A 26 -11.32 6.24 6.78
CA CYS A 26 -10.22 7.19 6.86
C CYS A 26 -10.56 8.56 6.25
N TYR A 27 -11.63 8.64 5.48
CA TYR A 27 -12.11 9.87 4.84
C TYR A 27 -13.24 10.56 5.62
N THR A 28 -13.77 9.89 6.66
CA THR A 28 -14.85 10.43 7.50
C THR A 28 -14.31 10.98 8.82
N ASP A 29 -15.13 11.74 9.53
CA ASP A 29 -14.93 12.24 10.91
C ASP A 29 -14.70 11.12 11.94
N LYS A 30 -15.07 9.87 11.61
CA LYS A 30 -14.80 8.68 12.42
C LYS A 30 -13.34 8.24 12.40
N CYS A 31 -12.47 8.94 11.65
CA CYS A 31 -11.05 8.67 11.62
C CYS A 31 -10.41 8.93 12.98
N ALA A 32 -9.57 7.99 13.46
CA ALA A 32 -8.98 8.10 14.78
C ALA A 32 -7.98 9.27 14.93
N ILE A 33 -7.40 9.73 13.84
CA ILE A 33 -6.49 10.88 13.83
C ILE A 33 -7.26 12.20 14.01
N GLU A 34 -8.46 12.31 13.43
CA GLU A 34 -9.32 13.48 13.62
C GLU A 34 -9.77 13.63 15.07
N ARG A 35 -10.02 12.50 15.73
CA ARG A 35 -10.47 12.49 17.12
C ARG A 35 -9.33 12.63 18.14
N ARG A 36 -8.15 12.10 17.85
CA ARG A 36 -7.00 12.03 18.77
C ARG A 36 -5.70 12.15 17.97
N ASN A 37 -5.27 13.37 17.73
CA ASN A 37 -4.06 13.68 16.94
C ASN A 37 -2.79 13.62 17.80
N TYR A 38 -2.62 12.55 18.58
CA TYR A 38 -1.41 12.29 19.35
C TYR A 38 -1.06 10.80 19.36
N PRO A 39 0.21 10.44 19.54
CA PRO A 39 0.64 9.04 19.60
C PRO A 39 -0.13 8.24 20.64
N PRO A 40 -0.33 6.93 20.44
CA PRO A 40 -0.97 6.07 21.43
C PRO A 40 -0.03 5.80 22.60
N GLY A 41 -0.59 5.64 23.79
CA GLY A 41 0.11 5.38 25.03
C GLY A 41 -0.07 6.50 26.05
N GLU A 42 0.34 6.26 27.28
CA GLU A 42 0.22 7.18 28.40
C GLU A 42 0.97 8.51 28.13
N HIS A 43 2.19 8.40 27.60
CA HIS A 43 3.04 9.55 27.30
C HIS A 43 2.81 10.15 25.89
N GLY A 44 1.68 9.85 25.23
CA GLY A 44 1.41 10.26 23.86
C GLY A 44 1.32 11.80 23.69
N GLN A 45 1.01 12.55 24.73
CA GLN A 45 0.91 14.00 24.74
C GLN A 45 2.18 14.70 25.23
N GLY A 46 3.17 13.94 25.70
CA GLY A 46 4.44 14.47 26.17
C GLY A 46 5.28 15.05 25.04
N ARG A 47 6.17 15.99 25.38
CA ARG A 47 7.16 16.51 24.42
C ARG A 47 8.13 15.41 23.99
N VAL A 48 8.27 15.22 22.69
CA VAL A 48 9.22 14.25 22.11
C VAL A 48 10.36 15.04 21.46
N LYS A 49 11.59 14.78 21.89
CA LYS A 49 12.77 15.27 21.18
C LYS A 49 13.04 14.33 19.98
N PHE A 50 13.04 14.90 18.80
CA PHE A 50 13.34 14.14 17.58
C PHE A 50 14.85 14.12 17.36
N SER A 51 15.44 12.94 17.40
CA SER A 51 16.80 12.72 16.91
C SER A 51 16.76 12.38 15.41
N GLU A 52 17.86 12.58 14.72
CA GLU A 52 18.01 12.23 13.29
C GLU A 52 17.65 10.76 13.03
N TYR A 53 18.16 9.85 13.87
CA TYR A 53 17.78 8.43 13.82
C TYR A 53 16.26 8.23 13.95
N SER A 54 15.61 8.97 14.86
CA SER A 54 14.16 8.83 15.04
C SER A 54 13.37 9.29 13.82
N LEU A 55 13.83 10.33 13.12
CA LEU A 55 13.20 10.79 11.88
C LEU A 55 13.33 9.73 10.77
N GLN A 56 14.52 9.22 10.56
CA GLN A 56 14.79 8.16 9.58
C GLN A 56 13.95 6.89 9.89
N LEU A 57 13.90 6.50 11.16
CA LEU A 57 13.10 5.36 11.61
C LEU A 57 11.59 5.59 11.37
N ARG A 58 11.06 6.80 11.64
CA ARG A 58 9.65 7.11 11.39
C ARG A 58 9.31 7.05 9.92
N GLU A 59 10.14 7.60 9.05
CA GLU A 59 9.93 7.51 7.60
C GLU A 59 9.89 6.05 7.11
N LYS A 60 10.86 5.24 7.52
CA LYS A 60 10.83 3.80 7.22
C LYS A 60 9.56 3.11 7.73
N GLN A 61 9.19 3.37 8.99
CA GLN A 61 8.00 2.77 9.59
C GLN A 61 6.71 3.24 8.90
N LYS A 62 6.62 4.52 8.53
CA LYS A 62 5.52 5.09 7.77
C LYS A 62 5.33 4.36 6.44
N LEU A 63 6.39 4.27 5.64
CA LEU A 63 6.39 3.59 4.35
C LEU A 63 5.99 2.11 4.51
N LYS A 64 6.65 1.38 5.39
CA LYS A 64 6.35 -0.03 5.67
C LYS A 64 4.88 -0.26 6.06
N ARG A 65 4.33 0.63 6.89
CA ARG A 65 2.96 0.55 7.39
C ARG A 65 1.91 0.86 6.32
N MET A 66 2.18 1.81 5.44
CA MET A 66 1.31 2.11 4.30
C MET A 66 1.09 0.88 3.42
N TYR A 67 2.16 0.15 3.10
CA TYR A 67 2.07 -1.09 2.30
C TYR A 67 1.77 -2.34 3.13
N ARG A 68 1.57 -2.20 4.45
CA ARG A 68 1.21 -3.30 5.36
C ARG A 68 2.21 -4.45 5.36
N LEU A 69 3.48 -4.13 5.23
CA LEU A 69 4.59 -5.09 5.27
C LEU A 69 5.10 -5.31 6.69
N LEU A 70 5.66 -6.50 6.92
CA LEU A 70 6.49 -6.78 8.10
C LEU A 70 7.95 -6.43 7.80
N GLU A 71 8.74 -6.30 8.87
CA GLU A 71 10.13 -5.83 8.77
C GLU A 71 10.98 -6.68 7.81
N ALA A 72 10.96 -8.01 7.99
CA ALA A 72 11.75 -8.91 7.15
C ALA A 72 11.36 -8.83 5.66
N GLN A 73 10.07 -8.64 5.34
CA GLN A 73 9.63 -8.48 3.96
C GLN A 73 10.07 -7.14 3.37
N PHE A 74 9.99 -6.07 4.17
CA PHE A 74 10.40 -4.74 3.75
C PHE A 74 11.91 -4.68 3.51
N ARG A 75 12.70 -5.24 4.42
CA ARG A 75 14.16 -5.33 4.30
C ARG A 75 14.59 -6.06 3.03
N ARG A 76 13.98 -7.21 2.73
CA ARG A 76 14.26 -7.95 1.49
C ARG A 76 13.94 -7.14 0.22
N LEU A 77 12.89 -6.31 0.25
CA LEU A 77 12.57 -5.42 -0.87
C LEU A 77 13.59 -4.30 -0.99
N PHE A 78 14.06 -3.76 0.13
CA PHE A 78 15.12 -2.76 0.15
C PHE A 78 16.43 -3.34 -0.41
N GLU A 79 16.89 -4.48 0.08
CA GLU A 79 18.09 -5.18 -0.41
C GLU A 79 17.99 -5.49 -1.91
N ARG A 80 16.80 -5.79 -2.41
CA ARG A 80 16.55 -5.97 -3.83
C ARG A 80 16.66 -4.67 -4.61
N ALA A 81 16.08 -3.57 -4.08
CA ALA A 81 16.13 -2.26 -4.69
C ALA A 81 17.58 -1.75 -4.78
N ASP A 82 18.35 -1.98 -3.75
CA ASP A 82 19.76 -1.56 -3.64
C ASP A 82 20.65 -2.24 -4.68
N ARG A 83 20.36 -3.50 -5.01
CA ARG A 83 21.09 -4.26 -6.05
C ARG A 83 20.69 -3.88 -7.48
N MET A 84 19.60 -3.17 -7.67
CA MET A 84 19.13 -2.77 -8.99
C MET A 84 19.81 -1.46 -9.43
N ARG A 85 20.00 -1.29 -10.72
CA ARG A 85 20.51 -0.03 -11.28
C ARG A 85 19.49 1.10 -11.08
N GLY A 86 19.98 2.28 -10.74
CA GLY A 86 19.17 3.49 -10.54
C GLY A 86 19.18 3.98 -9.09
N ILE A 87 18.29 4.92 -8.79
CA ILE A 87 18.15 5.50 -7.44
C ILE A 87 17.42 4.49 -6.54
N THR A 88 18.11 4.00 -5.50
CA THR A 88 17.57 2.97 -4.58
C THR A 88 16.22 3.33 -4.00
N GLY A 89 16.01 4.58 -3.60
CA GLY A 89 14.73 5.05 -3.04
C GLY A 89 13.57 4.94 -4.04
N GLU A 90 13.76 5.40 -5.25
CA GLU A 90 12.74 5.31 -6.33
C GLU A 90 12.47 3.86 -6.71
N THR A 91 13.51 3.06 -6.86
CA THR A 91 13.40 1.62 -7.16
C THR A 91 12.63 0.88 -6.07
N LEU A 92 12.87 1.21 -4.80
CA LEU A 92 12.09 0.66 -3.68
C LEU A 92 10.61 1.01 -3.80
N MET A 93 10.28 2.26 -4.12
CA MET A 93 8.89 2.70 -4.31
C MET A 93 8.22 1.96 -5.46
N ILE A 94 8.91 1.80 -6.59
CA ILE A 94 8.42 1.03 -7.74
C ILE A 94 8.16 -0.43 -7.35
N LEU A 95 9.09 -1.08 -6.63
CA LEU A 95 8.91 -2.45 -6.18
C LEU A 95 7.74 -2.61 -5.22
N LEU A 96 7.47 -1.63 -4.36
CA LEU A 96 6.33 -1.62 -3.46
C LEU A 96 5.01 -1.47 -4.22
N GLU A 97 4.97 -0.60 -5.22
CA GLU A 97 3.77 -0.40 -6.05
C GLU A 97 3.48 -1.62 -6.94
N ARG A 98 4.49 -2.28 -7.48
CA ARG A 98 4.35 -3.47 -8.34
C ARG A 98 3.78 -4.71 -7.65
N ARG A 99 3.64 -4.71 -6.34
CA ARG A 99 3.09 -5.86 -5.61
C ARG A 99 1.62 -6.08 -5.98
N LEU A 100 1.23 -7.32 -6.19
CA LEU A 100 -0.14 -7.68 -6.58
C LEU A 100 -1.19 -7.21 -5.56
N ASP A 101 -0.89 -7.31 -4.25
CA ASP A 101 -1.80 -6.83 -3.20
C ASP A 101 -2.02 -5.30 -3.29
N ASN A 102 -0.97 -4.55 -3.60
CA ASN A 102 -1.09 -3.11 -3.81
C ASN A 102 -1.75 -2.78 -5.15
N MET A 103 -1.44 -3.54 -6.20
CA MET A 103 -2.01 -3.34 -7.52
C MET A 103 -3.54 -3.50 -7.52
N VAL A 104 -4.04 -4.55 -6.89
CA VAL A 104 -5.49 -4.78 -6.69
C VAL A 104 -6.16 -3.60 -5.97
N TYR A 105 -5.46 -3.01 -4.99
CA TYR A 105 -5.94 -1.81 -4.31
C TYR A 105 -5.94 -0.57 -5.23
N ARG A 106 -4.89 -0.37 -6.03
CA ARG A 106 -4.77 0.77 -6.96
C ARG A 106 -5.78 0.70 -8.10
N LEU A 107 -6.05 -0.49 -8.62
CA LEU A 107 -7.08 -0.75 -9.64
C LEU A 107 -8.52 -0.57 -9.10
N GLY A 108 -8.69 -0.43 -7.79
CA GLY A 108 -9.99 -0.19 -7.19
C GLY A 108 -10.80 -1.44 -6.84
N PHE A 109 -10.25 -2.64 -6.99
CA PHE A 109 -10.93 -3.90 -6.63
C PHE A 109 -11.01 -4.15 -5.11
N ALA A 110 -10.43 -3.28 -4.30
CA ALA A 110 -10.49 -3.35 -2.85
C ALA A 110 -10.47 -1.96 -2.22
N ASN A 111 -11.15 -1.80 -1.08
CA ASN A 111 -11.22 -0.54 -0.33
C ASN A 111 -9.94 -0.24 0.46
N SER A 112 -9.16 -1.25 0.74
CA SER A 112 -7.89 -1.10 1.48
C SER A 112 -6.86 -2.14 1.04
N ARG A 113 -5.57 -1.82 1.23
CA ARG A 113 -4.47 -2.78 0.98
C ARG A 113 -4.59 -4.08 1.81
N ALA A 114 -5.23 -4.00 2.99
CA ALA A 114 -5.49 -5.18 3.81
C ALA A 114 -6.51 -6.12 3.18
N GLU A 115 -7.57 -5.55 2.66
CA GLU A 115 -8.62 -6.27 1.96
C GLU A 115 -8.09 -6.84 0.63
N ALA A 116 -7.38 -6.02 -0.17
CA ALA A 116 -6.71 -6.46 -1.38
C ALA A 116 -5.83 -7.69 -1.13
N ARG A 117 -5.00 -7.63 -0.09
CA ARG A 117 -4.15 -8.76 0.30
C ARG A 117 -4.96 -10.01 0.65
N GLN A 118 -6.09 -9.87 1.31
CA GLN A 118 -6.96 -10.98 1.67
C GLN A 118 -7.64 -11.57 0.43
N LEU A 119 -8.18 -10.73 -0.44
CA LEU A 119 -8.82 -11.15 -1.69
C LEU A 119 -7.84 -11.88 -2.61
N VAL A 120 -6.60 -11.36 -2.77
CA VAL A 120 -5.55 -12.06 -3.52
C VAL A 120 -5.28 -13.43 -2.91
N ARG A 121 -5.10 -13.51 -1.58
CA ARG A 121 -4.82 -14.78 -0.89
C ARG A 121 -5.95 -15.80 -1.02
N HIS A 122 -7.18 -15.34 -1.12
CA HIS A 122 -8.34 -16.21 -1.36
C HIS A 122 -8.50 -16.61 -2.84
N GLY A 123 -7.62 -16.11 -3.71
CA GLY A 123 -7.56 -16.50 -5.12
C GLY A 123 -8.69 -15.93 -5.97
N HIS A 124 -9.12 -14.68 -5.67
CA HIS A 124 -10.15 -13.99 -6.44
C HIS A 124 -9.64 -13.36 -7.74
N PHE A 125 -8.32 -13.35 -7.98
CA PHE A 125 -7.69 -12.67 -9.11
C PHE A 125 -6.92 -13.62 -10.01
N LEU A 126 -6.90 -13.26 -11.28
CA LEU A 126 -6.03 -13.82 -12.31
C LEU A 126 -5.05 -12.73 -12.75
N VAL A 127 -3.85 -13.14 -13.15
CA VAL A 127 -2.89 -12.29 -13.84
C VAL A 127 -2.52 -13.00 -15.13
N ASN A 128 -2.81 -12.38 -16.28
CA ASN A 128 -2.66 -13.00 -17.60
C ASN A 128 -3.32 -14.38 -17.64
N ASP A 129 -4.60 -14.45 -17.22
CA ASP A 129 -5.46 -15.65 -17.14
C ASP A 129 -4.98 -16.76 -16.21
N ARG A 130 -3.90 -16.54 -15.47
CA ARG A 130 -3.38 -17.49 -14.47
C ARG A 130 -3.76 -17.07 -13.07
N LYS A 131 -4.29 -18.01 -12.28
CA LYS A 131 -4.58 -17.77 -10.87
C LYS A 131 -3.32 -17.50 -10.09
N ILE A 132 -3.24 -16.33 -9.42
CA ILE A 132 -2.16 -15.98 -8.50
C ILE A 132 -2.75 -15.65 -7.14
N ASP A 133 -2.34 -16.38 -6.11
CA ASP A 133 -2.75 -16.19 -4.71
C ASP A 133 -1.61 -15.67 -3.82
N ILE A 134 -0.52 -15.21 -4.44
CA ILE A 134 0.66 -14.67 -3.77
C ILE A 134 0.60 -13.14 -3.78
N PRO A 135 0.28 -12.48 -2.64
CA PRO A 135 0.17 -11.02 -2.58
C PRO A 135 1.47 -10.26 -2.89
N SER A 136 2.62 -10.92 -2.74
CA SER A 136 3.94 -10.35 -3.03
C SER A 136 4.40 -10.57 -4.47
N ALA A 137 3.60 -11.21 -5.32
CA ALA A 137 3.89 -11.33 -6.74
C ALA A 137 4.08 -9.93 -7.35
N LEU A 138 5.11 -9.78 -8.19
CA LEU A 138 5.41 -8.52 -8.84
C LEU A 138 4.85 -8.54 -10.25
N VAL A 139 3.95 -7.62 -10.53
CA VAL A 139 3.41 -7.41 -11.88
C VAL A 139 4.34 -6.53 -12.72
N LYS A 140 4.20 -6.62 -14.04
CA LYS A 140 5.01 -5.90 -15.03
C LYS A 140 4.10 -5.04 -15.91
N PRO A 141 4.65 -4.04 -16.62
CA PRO A 141 3.93 -3.38 -17.70
C PRO A 141 3.44 -4.39 -18.71
N GLY A 142 2.23 -4.21 -19.20
CA GLY A 142 1.54 -5.13 -20.10
C GLY A 142 0.71 -6.22 -19.41
N ASP A 143 0.96 -6.51 -18.12
CA ASP A 143 0.16 -7.49 -17.39
C ASP A 143 -1.29 -7.02 -17.23
N VAL A 144 -2.22 -7.97 -17.30
CA VAL A 144 -3.65 -7.77 -17.08
C VAL A 144 -4.08 -8.49 -15.82
N VAL A 145 -4.67 -7.75 -14.89
CA VAL A 145 -5.24 -8.27 -13.64
C VAL A 145 -6.75 -8.36 -13.79
N THR A 146 -7.31 -9.56 -13.70
CA THR A 146 -8.75 -9.80 -13.89
C THR A 146 -9.36 -10.41 -12.63
N VAL A 147 -10.57 -10.00 -12.28
CA VAL A 147 -11.37 -10.66 -11.25
C VAL A 147 -11.96 -11.94 -11.83
N ARG A 148 -11.78 -13.08 -11.15
CA ARG A 148 -12.35 -14.36 -11.57
C ARG A 148 -13.88 -14.26 -11.69
N GLU A 149 -14.47 -14.88 -12.68
CA GLU A 149 -15.92 -14.83 -12.95
C GLU A 149 -16.76 -15.15 -11.70
N ARG A 150 -16.44 -16.23 -11.00
CA ARG A 150 -17.10 -16.61 -9.74
C ARG A 150 -17.02 -15.53 -8.66
N SER A 151 -16.01 -14.68 -8.72
CA SER A 151 -15.73 -13.65 -7.73
C SER A 151 -16.34 -12.29 -8.09
N ARG A 152 -16.85 -12.10 -9.31
CA ARG A 152 -17.52 -10.87 -9.74
C ARG A 152 -18.81 -10.58 -8.94
N LYS A 153 -19.45 -11.64 -8.40
CA LYS A 153 -20.62 -11.55 -7.54
C LYS A 153 -20.32 -11.16 -6.09
N VAL A 154 -19.05 -11.02 -5.72
CA VAL A 154 -18.67 -10.65 -4.36
C VAL A 154 -18.98 -9.17 -4.13
N VAL A 155 -19.94 -8.88 -3.28
CA VAL A 155 -20.44 -7.53 -2.98
C VAL A 155 -19.31 -6.55 -2.64
N ARG A 156 -18.32 -6.98 -1.85
CA ARG A 156 -17.18 -6.12 -1.47
C ARG A 156 -16.33 -5.66 -2.65
N ILE A 157 -16.20 -6.47 -3.70
CA ILE A 157 -15.45 -6.09 -4.91
C ILE A 157 -16.25 -5.06 -5.71
N GLN A 158 -17.56 -5.24 -5.80
CA GLN A 158 -18.47 -4.31 -6.49
C GLN A 158 -18.50 -2.95 -5.77
N GLU A 159 -18.72 -2.94 -4.46
CA GLU A 159 -18.67 -1.73 -3.64
C GLU A 159 -17.30 -1.01 -3.76
N ALA A 160 -16.21 -1.76 -3.77
CA ALA A 160 -14.87 -1.18 -3.91
C ALA A 160 -14.68 -0.50 -5.27
N LEU A 161 -15.20 -1.09 -6.34
CA LEU A 161 -15.15 -0.50 -7.70
C LEU A 161 -15.96 0.79 -7.78
N GLU A 162 -17.14 0.85 -7.19
CA GLU A 162 -17.96 2.06 -7.12
C GLU A 162 -17.24 3.18 -6.35
N LEU A 163 -16.71 2.86 -5.18
CA LEU A 163 -15.97 3.79 -4.33
C LEU A 163 -14.66 4.26 -4.97
N SER A 164 -14.06 3.43 -5.81
CA SER A 164 -12.82 3.78 -6.53
C SER A 164 -13.01 4.96 -7.51
N GLN A 165 -14.24 5.24 -7.95
CA GLN A 165 -14.53 6.40 -8.81
C GLN A 165 -14.15 7.71 -8.12
N ARG A 166 -14.43 7.82 -6.82
CA ARG A 166 -14.11 9.01 -6.02
C ARG A 166 -12.61 9.16 -5.75
N ARG A 167 -11.89 8.04 -5.70
CA ARG A 167 -10.46 8.02 -5.39
C ARG A 167 -9.58 8.33 -6.61
N GLY A 168 -10.10 8.09 -7.81
CA GLY A 168 -9.33 8.13 -9.05
C GLY A 168 -8.43 6.89 -9.24
N VAL A 169 -8.10 6.63 -10.49
CA VAL A 169 -7.13 5.60 -10.89
C VAL A 169 -5.88 6.33 -11.39
N PRO A 170 -4.66 5.94 -10.97
CA PRO A 170 -3.44 6.53 -11.49
C PRO A 170 -3.31 6.37 -13.01
N GLU A 171 -2.70 7.34 -13.70
CA GLU A 171 -2.58 7.37 -15.18
C GLU A 171 -1.81 6.19 -15.78
N TRP A 172 -0.89 5.60 -15.02
CA TRP A 172 -0.12 4.41 -15.42
C TRP A 172 -0.91 3.10 -15.35
N LEU A 173 -2.21 3.16 -14.92
CA LEU A 173 -3.15 2.06 -14.87
C LEU A 173 -4.38 2.36 -15.73
N GLU A 174 -4.93 1.31 -16.30
CA GLU A 174 -6.19 1.33 -17.02
C GLU A 174 -7.16 0.34 -16.38
N VAL A 175 -8.40 0.76 -16.15
CA VAL A 175 -9.41 -0.09 -15.50
C VAL A 175 -10.67 -0.14 -16.35
N ASP A 176 -11.02 -1.34 -16.78
CA ASP A 176 -12.32 -1.65 -17.34
C ASP A 176 -13.20 -2.24 -16.22
N ARG A 177 -14.14 -1.41 -15.79
CA ARG A 177 -15.05 -1.77 -14.68
C ARG A 177 -16.12 -2.75 -15.11
N GLN A 178 -16.56 -2.72 -16.36
CA GLN A 178 -17.61 -3.60 -16.87
C GLN A 178 -17.09 -5.04 -16.94
N ASN A 179 -15.86 -5.21 -17.41
CA ASN A 179 -15.23 -6.52 -17.54
C ASN A 179 -14.45 -6.95 -16.28
N PHE A 180 -14.40 -6.10 -15.24
CA PHE A 180 -13.61 -6.36 -14.01
C PHE A 180 -12.14 -6.64 -14.31
N THR A 181 -11.55 -5.87 -15.22
CA THR A 181 -10.15 -6.01 -15.62
C THR A 181 -9.38 -4.72 -15.37
N GLY A 182 -8.08 -4.89 -15.10
CA GLY A 182 -7.16 -3.76 -14.97
C GLY A 182 -5.85 -4.06 -15.67
N ARG A 183 -5.37 -3.14 -16.50
CA ARG A 183 -4.12 -3.26 -17.25
C ARG A 183 -3.06 -2.32 -16.69
N ILE A 184 -1.85 -2.80 -16.61
CA ILE A 184 -0.68 -2.01 -16.23
C ILE A 184 -0.06 -1.44 -17.52
N ARG A 185 -0.17 -0.14 -17.74
CA ARG A 185 0.39 0.54 -18.94
C ARG A 185 1.89 0.75 -18.80
N ALA A 186 2.32 1.28 -17.66
CA ALA A 186 3.70 1.62 -17.39
C ALA A 186 4.07 1.33 -15.93
N LEU A 187 5.32 1.48 -15.57
CA LEU A 187 5.73 1.55 -14.16
C LEU A 187 5.50 2.98 -13.65
N PRO A 188 5.09 3.14 -12.37
CA PRO A 188 4.90 4.47 -11.81
C PRO A 188 6.24 5.22 -11.73
N ALA A 189 6.26 6.46 -12.16
CA ALA A 189 7.33 7.39 -11.88
C ALA A 189 7.21 7.94 -10.45
N ARG A 190 8.27 8.56 -9.91
CA ARG A 190 8.22 9.15 -8.56
C ARG A 190 7.12 10.20 -8.43
N ASN A 191 6.88 10.98 -9.46
CA ASN A 191 5.87 12.04 -9.49
C ASN A 191 4.43 11.51 -9.43
N ASP A 192 4.20 10.28 -9.89
CA ASP A 192 2.88 9.63 -9.83
C ASP A 192 2.50 9.20 -8.40
N LEU A 193 3.49 9.20 -7.50
CA LEU A 193 3.34 8.76 -6.12
C LEU A 193 3.15 9.97 -5.19
N THR A 194 1.91 10.39 -5.03
CA THR A 194 1.51 11.56 -4.22
C THR A 194 1.65 11.37 -2.70
N MET A 195 2.23 10.27 -2.26
CA MET A 195 2.39 9.98 -0.83
C MET A 195 3.48 10.86 -0.21
N PRO A 196 3.25 11.46 0.98
CA PRO A 196 4.22 12.30 1.67
C PRO A 196 5.30 11.45 2.34
N ILE A 197 6.21 10.92 1.55
CA ILE A 197 7.31 10.05 1.96
C ILE A 197 8.62 10.64 1.48
N ASN A 198 9.59 10.70 2.40
CA ASN A 198 10.97 11.03 2.07
C ASN A 198 11.78 9.73 2.00
N GLU A 199 11.92 9.19 0.79
CA GLU A 199 12.65 7.94 0.54
C GLU A 199 14.15 8.04 0.86
N LYS A 200 14.74 9.24 0.79
CA LYS A 200 16.15 9.46 1.14
C LYS A 200 16.43 9.07 2.59
N LEU A 201 15.58 9.48 3.53
CA LEU A 201 15.70 9.12 4.94
C LEU A 201 15.58 7.61 5.18
N VAL A 202 14.82 6.92 4.34
CA VAL A 202 14.71 5.45 4.41
C VAL A 202 16.01 4.79 3.95
N VAL A 203 16.62 5.30 2.87
CA VAL A 203 17.91 4.80 2.36
C VAL A 203 19.01 5.06 3.39
N GLU A 204 19.11 6.27 3.91
CA GLU A 204 20.09 6.65 4.94
C GLU A 204 20.03 5.74 6.19
N LEU A 205 18.83 5.35 6.61
CA LEU A 205 18.66 4.45 7.76
C LEU A 205 19.28 3.07 7.52
N TYR A 206 19.19 2.55 6.30
CA TYR A 206 19.72 1.22 5.96
C TYR A 206 21.19 1.23 5.49
N SER A 207 21.74 2.40 5.20
CA SER A 207 23.13 2.60 4.81
C SER A 207 24.09 2.74 6.01
N LYS A 208 23.55 2.70 7.23
CA LYS A 208 24.31 2.77 8.50
C LYS A 208 24.74 1.40 8.97
#